data_1e3c49e2a8915583c49f226e0649e842
#
_entry.id   1e3c49e2a8915583c49f226e0649e842
#
_cell.length_a   1.000
_cell.length_b   1.000
_cell.length_c   1.000
_cell.angle_alpha   90.00
_cell.angle_beta   90.00
_cell.angle_gamma   90.00
#
_symmetry.space_group_name_H-M   'P 1'
#
loop_
_entity.id
_entity.type
_entity.pdbx_description
1 polymer ?
#
loop_
_entity_poly.entity_id
_entity_poly.type
_entity_poly.pdbx_seq_one_letter_code
_entity_poly.pdbx_strand_id
1 'polypeptide(L)'
;MRLLVALGGNAIKQAHEKGTSEEQFVNCRVTTKHLADIVSRMKEDDRLVITHGNGPQAGNLMVQQDLGKSAVPAQSMDIVGAMTQGQIGYMLQQSLINFLTDRGLHTPVVAVVNQVLVKEDDPEFFGETASKPVGNFLTEEEAKQLKLEHPEYIVKKVKPTGDRVWRRTVASPDPISNVDREAIKRMVGAGIIVIASGGGGIPVVSEGNGHYRGVEAVIDKDLAGERLAEVVDADTFLILTDVEKAKLNFGKPNEEEVGKITLAQAKKYSAEGHFLAGSMGPKVRACIRFLEWGGKKAIITSLDKAVEALNGKTGTQITA
;
A
#
# COMPACT_ATOMS: atom_id res chain seq x y z
N MET A 1 0.60 -3.79 22.70
CA MET A 1 1.16 -3.58 21.34
C MET A 1 0.11 -2.91 20.45
N ARG A 2 0.49 -1.88 19.71
CA ARG A 2 -0.33 -1.35 18.60
C ARG A 2 0.40 -1.67 17.30
N LEU A 3 -0.18 -2.56 16.54
CA LEU A 3 0.40 -3.12 15.33
C LEU A 3 -0.28 -2.56 14.09
N LEU A 4 0.48 -1.94 13.18
CA LEU A 4 0.02 -1.70 11.83
C LEU A 4 0.62 -2.72 10.88
N VAL A 5 -0.25 -3.36 10.09
CA VAL A 5 0.13 -4.32 9.04
C VAL A 5 -0.15 -3.72 7.67
N ALA A 6 0.88 -3.59 6.85
CA ALA A 6 0.77 -3.17 5.44
C ALA A 6 0.87 -4.38 4.51
N LEU A 7 -0.22 -4.69 3.81
CA LEU A 7 -0.30 -5.81 2.88
C LEU A 7 0.21 -5.42 1.48
N GLY A 8 1.11 -6.23 0.91
CA GLY A 8 1.55 -6.10 -0.48
C GLY A 8 0.44 -6.42 -1.49
N GLY A 9 0.64 -6.05 -2.76
CA GLY A 9 -0.33 -6.33 -3.83
C GLY A 9 -0.58 -7.83 -4.02
N ASN A 10 0.45 -8.66 -3.85
CA ASN A 10 0.36 -10.12 -3.97
C ASN A 10 -0.48 -10.78 -2.87
N ALA A 11 -0.78 -10.08 -1.78
CA ALA A 11 -1.71 -10.54 -0.76
C ALA A 11 -3.16 -10.63 -1.26
N ILE A 12 -3.49 -10.01 -2.41
CA ILE A 12 -4.86 -9.91 -2.95
C ILE A 12 -4.94 -10.49 -4.37
N LYS A 13 -3.89 -10.37 -5.17
CA LYS A 13 -3.81 -10.91 -6.54
C LYS A 13 -2.39 -11.37 -6.85
N GLN A 14 -2.25 -12.63 -7.25
CA GLN A 14 -0.97 -13.17 -7.71
C GLN A 14 -0.68 -12.76 -9.17
N ALA A 15 0.60 -12.73 -9.56
CA ALA A 15 1.02 -12.24 -10.87
C ALA A 15 0.45 -13.05 -12.05
N HIS A 16 0.22 -14.36 -11.86
CA HIS A 16 -0.26 -15.29 -12.89
C HIS A 16 -1.79 -15.37 -12.98
N GLU A 17 -2.53 -14.75 -12.06
CA GLU A 17 -3.99 -14.80 -12.00
C GLU A 17 -4.63 -13.77 -12.92
N LYS A 18 -5.84 -14.06 -13.37
CA LYS A 18 -6.68 -13.13 -14.16
C LYS A 18 -7.20 -11.99 -13.28
N GLY A 19 -7.43 -12.24 -11.98
CA GLY A 19 -7.98 -11.29 -11.02
C GLY A 19 -9.50 -11.32 -10.99
N THR A 20 -10.12 -12.50 -11.17
CA THR A 20 -11.55 -12.70 -10.95
C THR A 20 -11.90 -12.46 -9.48
N SER A 21 -13.18 -12.22 -9.18
CA SER A 21 -13.63 -12.04 -7.80
C SER A 21 -13.31 -13.26 -6.93
N GLU A 22 -13.46 -14.47 -7.50
CA GLU A 22 -13.14 -15.72 -6.80
C GLU A 22 -11.66 -15.83 -6.46
N GLU A 23 -10.75 -15.57 -7.43
CA GLU A 23 -9.31 -15.58 -7.20
C GLU A 23 -8.92 -14.58 -6.10
N GLN A 24 -9.46 -13.36 -6.18
CA GLN A 24 -9.20 -12.33 -5.18
C GLN A 24 -9.71 -12.73 -3.78
N PHE A 25 -10.90 -13.33 -3.67
CA PHE A 25 -11.40 -13.86 -2.40
C PHE A 25 -10.55 -15.02 -1.87
N VAL A 26 -10.04 -15.91 -2.74
CA VAL A 26 -9.11 -16.96 -2.33
C VAL A 26 -7.86 -16.35 -1.69
N ASN A 27 -7.26 -15.36 -2.33
CA ASN A 27 -6.07 -14.69 -1.81
C ASN A 27 -6.36 -13.92 -0.51
N CYS A 28 -7.50 -13.21 -0.44
CA CYS A 28 -7.93 -12.55 0.79
C CYS A 28 -8.12 -13.55 1.94
N ARG A 29 -8.68 -14.74 1.69
CA ARG A 29 -8.77 -15.80 2.70
C ARG A 29 -7.40 -16.28 3.17
N VAL A 30 -6.47 -16.52 2.25
CA VAL A 30 -5.10 -16.90 2.62
C VAL A 30 -4.47 -15.81 3.50
N THR A 31 -4.56 -14.56 3.08
CA THR A 31 -4.01 -13.42 3.81
C THR A 31 -4.64 -13.25 5.18
N THR A 32 -5.96 -13.29 5.26
CA THR A 32 -6.69 -13.06 6.52
C THR A 32 -6.58 -14.23 7.50
N LYS A 33 -6.30 -15.45 7.02
CA LYS A 33 -5.94 -16.58 7.89
C LYS A 33 -4.69 -16.26 8.71
N HIS A 34 -3.63 -15.73 8.08
CA HIS A 34 -2.41 -15.31 8.78
C HIS A 34 -2.65 -14.11 9.71
N LEU A 35 -3.51 -13.16 9.31
CA LEU A 35 -3.90 -12.06 10.19
C LEU A 35 -4.68 -12.56 11.41
N ALA A 36 -5.60 -13.50 11.24
CA ALA A 36 -6.31 -14.13 12.34
C ALA A 36 -5.38 -14.91 13.28
N ASP A 37 -4.30 -15.51 12.76
CA ASP A 37 -3.25 -16.13 13.57
C ASP A 37 -2.46 -15.11 14.40
N ILE A 38 -2.29 -13.89 13.90
CA ILE A 38 -1.73 -12.77 14.68
C ILE A 38 -2.73 -12.37 15.79
N VAL A 39 -4.00 -12.11 15.41
CA VAL A 39 -5.05 -11.69 16.38
C VAL A 39 -5.20 -12.70 17.51
N SER A 40 -5.16 -14.01 17.22
CA SER A 40 -5.28 -15.07 18.22
C SER A 40 -4.15 -15.05 19.28
N ARG A 41 -3.06 -14.34 19.04
CA ARG A 41 -1.92 -14.20 19.94
C ARG A 41 -1.85 -12.82 20.60
N MET A 42 -2.75 -11.91 20.23
CA MET A 42 -2.82 -10.58 20.79
C MET A 42 -3.44 -10.62 22.19
N LYS A 43 -2.99 -9.72 23.05
CA LYS A 43 -3.58 -9.49 24.37
C LYS A 43 -4.79 -8.58 24.25
N GLU A 44 -5.60 -8.51 25.29
CA GLU A 44 -6.81 -7.69 25.36
C GLU A 44 -6.59 -6.22 24.99
N ASP A 45 -5.45 -5.64 25.43
CA ASP A 45 -5.08 -4.25 25.13
C ASP A 45 -4.31 -4.06 23.81
N ASP A 46 -4.02 -5.12 23.09
CA ASP A 46 -3.37 -5.01 21.79
C ASP A 46 -4.35 -4.50 20.73
N ARG A 47 -3.84 -3.79 19.73
CA ARG A 47 -4.65 -3.19 18.65
C ARG A 47 -4.03 -3.53 17.32
N LEU A 48 -4.88 -3.81 16.33
CA LEU A 48 -4.48 -4.12 14.96
C LEU A 48 -5.11 -3.12 13.99
N VAL A 49 -4.28 -2.57 13.11
CA VAL A 49 -4.70 -1.77 11.96
C VAL A 49 -4.10 -2.39 10.70
N ILE A 50 -4.84 -2.40 9.62
CA ILE A 50 -4.45 -3.03 8.37
C ILE A 50 -4.55 -1.98 7.25
N THR A 51 -3.53 -1.91 6.41
CA THR A 51 -3.59 -1.24 5.12
C THR A 51 -3.20 -2.21 4.00
N HIS A 52 -3.56 -1.91 2.76
CA HIS A 52 -3.33 -2.80 1.62
C HIS A 52 -2.99 -2.04 0.35
N GLY A 53 -2.31 -2.70 -0.59
CA GLY A 53 -2.15 -2.20 -1.96
C GLY A 53 -3.43 -2.40 -2.79
N ASN A 54 -3.50 -1.71 -3.94
CA ASN A 54 -4.62 -1.81 -4.89
C ASN A 54 -4.19 -1.82 -6.36
N GLY A 55 -2.89 -1.88 -6.65
CA GLY A 55 -2.36 -1.66 -8.01
C GLY A 55 -3.06 -2.47 -9.10
N PRO A 56 -3.20 -3.81 -8.99
CA PRO A 56 -3.92 -4.60 -9.99
C PRO A 56 -5.39 -4.22 -10.14
N GLN A 57 -6.09 -3.93 -9.04
CA GLN A 57 -7.51 -3.61 -9.03
C GLN A 57 -7.76 -2.22 -9.62
N ALA A 58 -6.99 -1.22 -9.21
CA ALA A 58 -7.07 0.12 -9.80
C ALA A 58 -6.76 0.07 -11.31
N GLY A 59 -5.73 -0.71 -11.72
CA GLY A 59 -5.43 -0.92 -13.12
C GLY A 59 -6.59 -1.51 -13.92
N ASN A 60 -7.24 -2.55 -13.39
CA ASN A 60 -8.40 -3.17 -14.03
C ASN A 60 -9.60 -2.21 -14.11
N LEU A 61 -9.89 -1.47 -13.04
CA LEU A 61 -10.96 -0.46 -13.05
C LEU A 61 -10.68 0.65 -14.06
N MET A 62 -9.44 1.13 -14.18
CA MET A 62 -9.06 2.11 -15.21
C MET A 62 -9.33 1.59 -16.60
N VAL A 63 -9.00 0.32 -16.90
CA VAL A 63 -9.33 -0.32 -18.18
C VAL A 63 -10.83 -0.35 -18.41
N GLN A 64 -11.62 -0.70 -17.39
CA GLN A 64 -13.09 -0.70 -17.49
C GLN A 64 -13.64 0.70 -17.75
N GLN A 65 -13.08 1.74 -17.10
CA GLN A 65 -13.43 3.14 -17.39
C GLN A 65 -13.14 3.50 -18.85
N ASP A 66 -11.95 3.17 -19.35
CA ASP A 66 -11.57 3.47 -20.74
C ASP A 66 -12.45 2.76 -21.76
N LEU A 67 -12.77 1.50 -21.53
CA LEU A 67 -13.63 0.72 -22.44
C LEU A 67 -15.10 1.16 -22.36
N GLY A 68 -15.57 1.57 -21.19
CA GLY A 68 -16.95 1.96 -20.94
C GLY A 68 -17.28 3.42 -21.29
N LYS A 69 -16.28 4.29 -21.49
CA LYS A 69 -16.47 5.74 -21.61
C LYS A 69 -17.37 6.19 -22.76
N SER A 70 -17.56 5.36 -23.78
CA SER A 70 -18.50 5.61 -24.87
C SER A 70 -19.96 5.43 -24.48
N ALA A 71 -20.24 4.66 -23.43
CA ALA A 71 -21.60 4.36 -22.95
C ALA A 71 -21.95 5.14 -21.68
N VAL A 72 -20.98 5.31 -20.78
CA VAL A 72 -21.15 6.03 -19.51
C VAL A 72 -19.88 6.85 -19.21
N PRO A 73 -20.00 8.01 -18.53
CA PRO A 73 -18.82 8.82 -18.19
C PRO A 73 -17.81 8.05 -17.35
N ALA A 74 -16.52 8.15 -17.71
CA ALA A 74 -15.44 7.58 -16.93
C ALA A 74 -15.28 8.30 -15.59
N GLN A 75 -14.91 7.56 -14.56
CA GLN A 75 -14.63 8.10 -13.24
C GLN A 75 -13.17 8.55 -13.11
N SER A 76 -12.93 9.58 -12.30
CA SER A 76 -11.60 10.08 -11.98
C SER A 76 -10.78 9.10 -11.13
N MET A 77 -9.47 9.30 -11.06
CA MET A 77 -8.55 8.39 -10.35
C MET A 77 -8.82 8.34 -8.84
N ASP A 78 -9.19 9.43 -8.21
CA ASP A 78 -9.56 9.48 -6.80
C ASP A 78 -10.81 8.64 -6.52
N ILE A 79 -11.83 8.69 -7.42
CA ILE A 79 -13.02 7.82 -7.33
C ILE A 79 -12.65 6.35 -7.57
N VAL A 80 -11.79 6.04 -8.53
CA VAL A 80 -11.25 4.68 -8.73
C VAL A 80 -10.51 4.20 -7.47
N GLY A 81 -9.76 5.09 -6.82
CA GLY A 81 -9.16 4.84 -5.51
C GLY A 81 -10.19 4.43 -4.46
N ALA A 82 -11.28 5.19 -4.33
CA ALA A 82 -12.39 4.88 -3.42
C ALA A 82 -13.07 3.54 -3.75
N MET A 83 -13.32 3.26 -5.03
CA MET A 83 -13.89 1.97 -5.48
C MET A 83 -13.00 0.80 -5.05
N THR A 84 -11.67 0.91 -5.19
CA THR A 84 -10.74 -0.14 -4.76
C THR A 84 -10.69 -0.33 -3.25
N GLN A 85 -10.83 0.74 -2.47
CA GLN A 85 -10.93 0.65 -1.01
C GLN A 85 -12.18 -0.13 -0.60
N GLY A 86 -13.32 0.17 -1.21
CA GLY A 86 -14.56 -0.57 -0.99
C GLY A 86 -14.44 -2.04 -1.39
N GLN A 87 -13.94 -2.31 -2.59
CA GLN A 87 -13.78 -3.68 -3.12
C GLN A 87 -12.86 -4.53 -2.23
N ILE A 88 -11.64 -4.08 -2.01
CA ILE A 88 -10.63 -4.85 -1.28
C ILE A 88 -10.95 -4.86 0.21
N GLY A 89 -11.40 -3.72 0.75
CA GLY A 89 -11.83 -3.62 2.14
C GLY A 89 -12.94 -4.60 2.48
N TYR A 90 -13.97 -4.72 1.63
CA TYR A 90 -15.03 -5.71 1.77
C TYR A 90 -14.49 -7.14 1.79
N MET A 91 -13.63 -7.50 0.82
CA MET A 91 -13.09 -8.87 0.72
C MET A 91 -12.23 -9.24 1.93
N LEU A 92 -11.38 -8.34 2.41
CA LEU A 92 -10.55 -8.54 3.59
C LEU A 92 -11.39 -8.59 4.87
N GLN A 93 -12.33 -7.65 5.03
CA GLN A 93 -13.20 -7.57 6.20
C GLN A 93 -14.01 -8.86 6.36
N GLN A 94 -14.73 -9.28 5.32
CA GLN A 94 -15.55 -10.50 5.34
C GLN A 94 -14.69 -11.73 5.65
N SER A 95 -13.56 -11.89 4.97
CA SER A 95 -12.68 -13.04 5.15
C SER A 95 -12.08 -13.08 6.56
N LEU A 96 -11.68 -11.93 7.11
CA LEU A 96 -11.13 -11.85 8.46
C LEU A 96 -12.18 -12.16 9.53
N ILE A 97 -13.39 -11.59 9.41
CA ILE A 97 -14.51 -11.89 10.32
C ILE A 97 -14.77 -13.39 10.37
N ASN A 98 -14.84 -14.05 9.21
CA ASN A 98 -15.06 -15.49 9.15
C ASN A 98 -13.99 -16.28 9.91
N PHE A 99 -12.69 -16.00 9.67
CA PHE A 99 -11.61 -16.68 10.38
C PHE A 99 -11.54 -16.35 11.88
N LEU A 100 -11.93 -15.16 12.29
CA LEU A 100 -12.03 -14.81 13.72
C LEU A 100 -13.17 -15.59 14.36
N THR A 101 -14.33 -15.66 13.72
CA THR A 101 -15.51 -16.43 14.19
C THR A 101 -15.17 -17.92 14.34
N ASP A 102 -14.49 -18.53 13.35
CA ASP A 102 -14.03 -19.92 13.41
C ASP A 102 -13.11 -20.21 14.59
N ARG A 103 -12.45 -19.17 15.13
CA ARG A 103 -11.57 -19.24 16.31
C ARG A 103 -12.28 -18.84 17.62
N GLY A 104 -13.57 -18.56 17.58
CA GLY A 104 -14.32 -18.06 18.74
C GLY A 104 -13.94 -16.63 19.14
N LEU A 105 -13.34 -15.86 18.23
CA LEU A 105 -12.97 -14.46 18.44
C LEU A 105 -14.06 -13.55 17.84
N HIS A 106 -14.53 -12.58 18.61
CA HIS A 106 -15.62 -11.68 18.21
C HIS A 106 -15.17 -10.22 18.07
N THR A 107 -13.88 -10.01 17.76
CA THR A 107 -13.33 -8.66 17.55
C THR A 107 -13.97 -8.04 16.32
N PRO A 108 -14.60 -6.85 16.43
CA PRO A 108 -15.19 -6.17 15.28
C PRO A 108 -14.13 -5.79 14.25
N VAL A 109 -14.46 -5.93 12.97
CA VAL A 109 -13.60 -5.53 11.84
C VAL A 109 -14.36 -4.56 10.96
N VAL A 110 -13.75 -3.44 10.59
CA VAL A 110 -14.35 -2.45 9.71
C VAL A 110 -13.37 -1.99 8.64
N ALA A 111 -13.85 -1.88 7.40
CA ALA A 111 -13.14 -1.22 6.33
C ALA A 111 -13.63 0.22 6.19
N VAL A 112 -12.69 1.16 6.12
CA VAL A 112 -12.96 2.60 6.01
C VAL A 112 -12.50 3.11 4.65
N VAL A 113 -13.38 3.76 3.94
CA VAL A 113 -13.03 4.60 2.80
C VAL A 113 -12.54 5.92 3.37
N ASN A 114 -11.24 6.22 3.17
CA ASN A 114 -10.62 7.39 3.79
C ASN A 114 -9.70 8.15 2.85
N GLN A 115 -9.52 9.42 3.16
CA GLN A 115 -8.77 10.40 2.40
C GLN A 115 -7.39 10.63 3.03
N VAL A 116 -6.38 10.86 2.17
CA VAL A 116 -5.01 11.18 2.59
C VAL A 116 -4.61 12.51 1.98
N LEU A 117 -4.28 13.46 2.85
CA LEU A 117 -3.85 14.80 2.48
C LEU A 117 -2.46 14.76 1.85
N VAL A 118 -2.31 15.43 0.72
CA VAL A 118 -1.04 15.67 0.03
C VAL A 118 -0.86 17.17 -0.23
N LYS A 119 0.36 17.59 -0.54
CA LYS A 119 0.61 18.99 -0.93
C LYS A 119 0.18 19.19 -2.37
N GLU A 120 -0.48 20.32 -2.66
CA GLU A 120 -0.82 20.72 -4.03
C GLU A 120 0.43 21.09 -4.84
N ASP A 121 1.47 21.58 -4.17
CA ASP A 121 2.77 21.94 -4.76
C ASP A 121 3.81 20.80 -4.70
N ASP A 122 3.38 19.54 -4.50
CA ASP A 122 4.30 18.41 -4.53
C ASP A 122 4.95 18.29 -5.92
N PRO A 123 6.28 18.13 -6.00
CA PRO A 123 7.00 18.04 -7.29
C PRO A 123 6.44 17.00 -8.25
N GLU A 124 5.85 15.92 -7.76
CA GLU A 124 5.25 14.86 -8.58
C GLU A 124 4.09 15.36 -9.48
N PHE A 125 3.46 16.49 -9.15
CA PHE A 125 2.38 17.08 -9.96
C PHE A 125 2.89 17.93 -11.14
N PHE A 126 4.19 18.23 -11.21
CA PHE A 126 4.70 19.20 -12.18
C PHE A 126 5.63 18.54 -13.21
N GLY A 127 5.49 18.94 -14.45
CA GLY A 127 6.33 18.47 -15.54
C GLY A 127 6.22 16.96 -15.78
N GLU A 128 7.34 16.32 -16.08
CA GLU A 128 7.41 14.87 -16.34
C GLU A 128 7.84 14.05 -15.10
N THR A 129 7.61 14.55 -13.89
CA THR A 129 8.06 13.88 -12.65
C THR A 129 7.14 12.73 -12.22
N ALA A 130 5.87 12.73 -12.65
CA ALA A 130 4.90 11.67 -12.34
C ALA A 130 5.52 10.27 -12.44
N SER A 131 5.52 9.53 -11.35
CA SER A 131 6.32 8.30 -11.21
C SER A 131 5.50 7.01 -11.12
N LYS A 132 4.18 7.09 -10.84
CA LYS A 132 3.34 5.90 -10.60
C LYS A 132 2.68 5.41 -11.88
N PRO A 133 3.07 4.23 -12.42
CA PRO A 133 2.44 3.68 -13.62
C PRO A 133 1.03 3.19 -13.34
N VAL A 134 0.06 3.56 -14.19
CA VAL A 134 -1.36 3.17 -14.11
C VAL A 134 -1.87 2.67 -15.45
N GLY A 135 -3.02 1.96 -15.46
CA GLY A 135 -3.67 1.47 -16.67
C GLY A 135 -2.89 0.34 -17.37
N ASN A 136 -3.17 0.14 -18.65
CA ASN A 136 -2.60 -0.92 -19.47
C ASN A 136 -1.14 -0.66 -19.87
N PHE A 137 -0.42 -1.73 -20.18
CA PHE A 137 0.81 -1.64 -20.95
C PHE A 137 0.50 -1.33 -22.42
N LEU A 138 1.18 -0.37 -22.99
CA LEU A 138 1.00 0.15 -24.34
C LEU A 138 2.22 -0.17 -25.21
N THR A 139 2.01 -0.31 -26.52
CA THR A 139 3.07 -0.22 -27.52
C THR A 139 3.52 1.24 -27.65
N GLU A 140 4.58 1.50 -28.40
CA GLU A 140 5.04 2.87 -28.66
C GLU A 140 4.00 3.66 -29.48
N GLU A 141 3.35 3.02 -30.45
CA GLU A 141 2.31 3.62 -31.29
C GLU A 141 1.07 3.98 -30.45
N GLU A 142 0.59 3.04 -29.62
CA GLU A 142 -0.52 3.29 -28.70
C GLU A 142 -0.18 4.42 -27.69
N ALA A 143 1.05 4.49 -27.22
CA ALA A 143 1.52 5.54 -26.33
C ALA A 143 1.52 6.92 -27.02
N LYS A 144 1.97 6.99 -28.28
CA LYS A 144 1.91 8.23 -29.08
C LYS A 144 0.46 8.66 -29.35
N GLN A 145 -0.41 7.71 -29.69
CA GLN A 145 -1.83 7.99 -29.92
C GLN A 145 -2.50 8.52 -28.65
N LEU A 146 -2.26 7.88 -27.49
CA LEU A 146 -2.80 8.32 -26.20
C LEU A 146 -2.35 9.75 -25.84
N LYS A 147 -1.10 10.12 -26.14
CA LYS A 147 -0.61 11.49 -25.94
C LYS A 147 -1.25 12.52 -26.88
N LEU A 148 -1.65 12.11 -28.09
CA LEU A 148 -2.37 12.98 -29.03
C LEU A 148 -3.82 13.21 -28.56
N GLU A 149 -4.48 12.17 -28.08
CA GLU A 149 -5.85 12.24 -27.56
C GLU A 149 -5.93 12.97 -26.20
N HIS A 150 -4.89 12.81 -25.38
CA HIS A 150 -4.78 13.35 -24.03
C HIS A 150 -3.40 14.02 -23.82
N PRO A 151 -3.23 15.24 -24.31
CA PRO A 151 -1.94 15.97 -24.19
C PRO A 151 -1.50 16.18 -22.76
N GLU A 152 -2.44 16.19 -21.80
CA GLU A 152 -2.19 16.32 -20.35
C GLU A 152 -1.62 15.04 -19.73
N TYR A 153 -1.69 13.89 -20.40
CA TYR A 153 -1.21 12.63 -19.84
C TYR A 153 0.30 12.47 -19.99
N ILE A 154 0.94 12.06 -18.90
CA ILE A 154 2.34 11.66 -18.91
C ILE A 154 2.42 10.17 -19.20
N VAL A 155 3.09 9.80 -20.29
CA VAL A 155 3.25 8.40 -20.72
C VAL A 155 4.74 8.09 -20.78
N LYS A 156 5.18 7.08 -20.04
CA LYS A 156 6.59 6.73 -19.90
C LYS A 156 6.87 5.28 -20.26
N LYS A 157 8.07 5.01 -20.71
CA LYS A 157 8.62 3.66 -20.82
C LYS A 157 8.92 3.13 -19.41
N VAL A 158 8.23 2.06 -19.01
CA VAL A 158 8.32 1.51 -17.62
C VAL A 158 8.97 0.12 -17.56
N LYS A 159 9.31 -0.45 -18.74
CA LYS A 159 10.10 -1.68 -18.84
C LYS A 159 11.25 -1.47 -19.82
N PRO A 160 12.41 -2.12 -19.61
CA PRO A 160 13.56 -1.96 -20.50
C PRO A 160 13.37 -2.63 -21.86
N THR A 161 12.62 -3.75 -21.91
CA THR A 161 12.48 -4.62 -23.10
C THR A 161 11.05 -5.11 -23.28
N GLY A 162 10.68 -5.48 -24.51
CA GLY A 162 9.37 -5.98 -24.92
C GLY A 162 8.61 -4.99 -25.79
N ASP A 163 7.50 -5.43 -26.39
CA ASP A 163 6.72 -4.60 -27.32
C ASP A 163 5.76 -3.65 -26.57
N ARG A 164 5.22 -4.08 -25.45
CA ARG A 164 4.30 -3.30 -24.59
C ARG A 164 5.03 -2.88 -23.32
N VAL A 165 5.75 -1.77 -23.40
CA VAL A 165 6.65 -1.27 -22.35
C VAL A 165 6.27 0.10 -21.82
N TRP A 166 5.29 0.75 -22.45
CA TRP A 166 4.83 2.09 -22.08
C TRP A 166 3.60 2.01 -21.17
N ARG A 167 3.46 2.97 -20.31
CA ARG A 167 2.25 3.16 -19.47
C ARG A 167 2.02 4.66 -19.23
N ARG A 168 0.75 5.02 -19.04
CA ARG A 168 0.40 6.28 -18.38
C ARG A 168 1.02 6.27 -16.99
N THR A 169 1.59 7.41 -16.57
CA THR A 169 2.06 7.64 -15.21
C THR A 169 1.29 8.81 -14.60
N VAL A 170 0.99 8.70 -13.31
CA VAL A 170 0.36 9.75 -12.51
C VAL A 170 1.27 10.13 -11.36
N ALA A 171 1.02 11.28 -10.76
CA ALA A 171 1.73 11.74 -9.58
C ALA A 171 1.66 10.71 -8.44
N SER A 172 2.74 10.58 -7.68
CA SER A 172 2.80 9.81 -6.43
C SER A 172 3.31 10.70 -5.29
N PRO A 173 2.49 11.70 -4.88
CA PRO A 173 2.89 12.70 -3.91
C PRO A 173 3.15 12.10 -2.53
N ASP A 174 3.98 12.77 -1.75
CA ASP A 174 4.28 12.36 -0.37
C ASP A 174 3.06 12.60 0.54
N PRO A 175 2.56 11.58 1.27
CA PRO A 175 1.42 11.74 2.16
C PRO A 175 1.78 12.60 3.37
N ILE A 176 0.88 13.52 3.74
CA ILE A 176 1.01 14.38 4.92
C ILE A 176 0.33 13.70 6.12
N SER A 177 -0.96 13.40 5.99
CA SER A 177 -1.75 12.79 7.06
C SER A 177 -3.07 12.24 6.55
N ASN A 178 -3.75 11.42 7.37
CA ASN A 178 -5.12 11.02 7.10
C ASN A 178 -6.09 12.15 7.49
N VAL A 179 -7.03 12.50 6.60
CA VAL A 179 -8.11 13.46 6.90
C VAL A 179 -9.01 12.89 8.00
N ASP A 180 -9.30 11.60 7.92
CA ASP A 180 -10.21 10.86 8.80
C ASP A 180 -9.54 10.35 10.10
N ARG A 181 -8.37 10.89 10.46
CA ARG A 181 -7.50 10.42 11.55
C ARG A 181 -8.21 10.26 12.89
N GLU A 182 -9.08 11.22 13.26
CA GLU A 182 -9.78 11.17 14.56
C GLU A 182 -10.78 10.02 14.64
N ALA A 183 -11.52 9.77 13.56
CA ALA A 183 -12.44 8.64 13.47
C ALA A 183 -11.69 7.31 13.54
N ILE A 184 -10.62 7.16 12.74
CA ILE A 184 -9.78 5.96 12.72
C ILE A 184 -9.18 5.71 14.12
N LYS A 185 -8.59 6.73 14.76
CA LYS A 185 -7.98 6.63 16.09
C LYS A 185 -9.00 6.18 17.16
N ARG A 186 -10.22 6.72 17.13
CA ARG A 186 -11.30 6.33 18.04
C ARG A 186 -11.75 4.89 17.84
N MET A 187 -11.93 4.45 16.59
CA MET A 187 -12.30 3.06 16.29
C MET A 187 -11.23 2.07 16.80
N VAL A 188 -9.97 2.35 16.52
CA VAL A 188 -8.84 1.52 17.00
C VAL A 188 -8.77 1.53 18.54
N GLY A 189 -8.96 2.69 19.16
CA GLY A 189 -9.03 2.83 20.63
C GLY A 189 -10.15 2.00 21.27
N ALA A 190 -11.29 1.88 20.57
CA ALA A 190 -12.42 1.05 20.99
C ALA A 190 -12.21 -0.46 20.76
N GLY A 191 -11.04 -0.90 20.29
CA GLY A 191 -10.74 -2.32 20.06
C GLY A 191 -11.23 -2.87 18.71
N ILE A 192 -11.63 -2.00 17.79
CA ILE A 192 -12.04 -2.39 16.44
C ILE A 192 -10.79 -2.60 15.57
N ILE A 193 -10.71 -3.70 14.85
CA ILE A 193 -9.72 -3.89 13.78
C ILE A 193 -10.14 -3.01 12.61
N VAL A 194 -9.29 -2.05 12.24
CA VAL A 194 -9.60 -1.09 11.17
C VAL A 194 -8.75 -1.39 9.94
N ILE A 195 -9.41 -1.52 8.78
CA ILE A 195 -8.76 -1.58 7.47
C ILE A 195 -8.89 -0.19 6.84
N ALA A 196 -7.78 0.53 6.69
CA ALA A 196 -7.78 1.91 6.21
C ALA A 196 -6.60 2.22 5.29
N SER A 197 -6.64 3.36 4.62
CA SER A 197 -5.63 3.84 3.67
C SER A 197 -5.29 2.83 2.57
N GLY A 198 -6.29 2.04 2.15
CA GLY A 198 -6.14 1.10 1.05
C GLY A 198 -5.68 1.80 -0.23
N GLY A 199 -4.69 1.20 -0.91
CA GLY A 199 -4.08 1.78 -2.11
C GLY A 199 -3.27 3.05 -1.88
N GLY A 200 -3.03 3.43 -0.63
CA GLY A 200 -2.40 4.69 -0.24
C GLY A 200 -3.38 5.75 0.26
N GLY A 201 -4.68 5.43 0.29
CA GLY A 201 -5.75 6.38 0.56
C GLY A 201 -6.20 7.18 -0.67
N ILE A 202 -7.31 7.87 -0.58
CA ILE A 202 -7.77 8.78 -1.64
C ILE A 202 -6.96 10.07 -1.52
N PRO A 203 -6.16 10.42 -2.54
CA PRO A 203 -5.35 11.64 -2.48
C PRO A 203 -6.23 12.89 -2.58
N VAL A 204 -6.08 13.79 -1.62
CA VAL A 204 -6.79 15.07 -1.59
C VAL A 204 -5.84 16.23 -1.26
N VAL A 205 -6.12 17.40 -1.78
CA VAL A 205 -5.46 18.65 -1.42
C VAL A 205 -6.41 19.53 -0.61
N SER A 206 -5.86 20.40 0.23
CA SER A 206 -6.64 21.35 1.00
C SER A 206 -6.96 22.58 0.16
N GLU A 207 -8.22 22.99 0.15
CA GLU A 207 -8.68 24.26 -0.43
C GLU A 207 -8.84 25.37 0.64
N GLY A 208 -8.37 25.10 1.87
CA GLY A 208 -8.56 26.00 3.02
C GLY A 208 -9.92 25.79 3.72
N ASN A 209 -10.07 26.40 4.88
CA ASN A 209 -11.30 26.37 5.69
C ASN A 209 -11.87 24.97 5.98
N GLY A 210 -11.02 23.93 5.97
CA GLY A 210 -11.44 22.55 6.19
C GLY A 210 -12.05 21.85 4.97
N HIS A 211 -11.96 22.46 3.79
CA HIS A 211 -12.42 21.88 2.53
C HIS A 211 -11.29 21.12 1.84
N TYR A 212 -11.66 20.05 1.13
CA TYR A 212 -10.74 19.18 0.41
C TYR A 212 -11.24 18.90 -1.00
N ARG A 213 -10.31 18.69 -1.92
CA ARG A 213 -10.58 18.30 -3.31
C ARG A 213 -9.72 17.09 -3.68
N GLY A 214 -10.33 16.09 -4.33
CA GLY A 214 -9.63 14.94 -4.89
C GLY A 214 -8.67 15.34 -6.02
N VAL A 215 -7.58 14.61 -6.19
CA VAL A 215 -6.58 14.86 -7.24
C VAL A 215 -6.19 13.59 -7.98
N GLU A 216 -5.77 13.73 -9.23
CA GLU A 216 -5.28 12.67 -10.12
C GLU A 216 -3.89 12.17 -9.67
N ALA A 217 -3.86 11.32 -8.65
CA ALA A 217 -2.63 10.79 -8.07
C ALA A 217 -2.82 9.39 -7.48
N VAL A 218 -1.72 8.69 -7.21
CA VAL A 218 -1.70 7.42 -6.47
C VAL A 218 -0.58 7.47 -5.44
N ILE A 219 -0.93 7.59 -4.19
CA ILE A 219 0.03 7.64 -3.07
C ILE A 219 0.68 6.27 -2.90
N ASP A 220 1.96 6.25 -2.54
CA ASP A 220 2.62 5.00 -2.18
C ASP A 220 2.04 4.43 -0.88
N LYS A 221 1.59 3.16 -0.93
CA LYS A 221 0.88 2.52 0.19
C LYS A 221 1.75 2.34 1.45
N ASP A 222 3.06 2.15 1.28
CA ASP A 222 3.95 1.93 2.42
C ASP A 222 4.20 3.26 3.14
N LEU A 223 4.30 4.38 2.40
CA LEU A 223 4.37 5.72 2.98
C LEU A 223 3.05 6.15 3.62
N ALA A 224 1.91 5.87 2.97
CA ALA A 224 0.59 6.12 3.58
C ALA A 224 0.34 5.23 4.81
N GLY A 225 0.83 3.99 4.79
CA GLY A 225 0.81 3.09 5.94
C GLY A 225 1.62 3.62 7.12
N GLU A 226 2.78 4.21 6.84
CA GLU A 226 3.59 4.88 7.85
C GLU A 226 2.82 6.04 8.49
N ARG A 227 2.17 6.93 7.70
CA ARG A 227 1.33 8.00 8.22
C ARG A 227 0.11 7.47 9.01
N LEU A 228 -0.47 6.36 8.58
CA LEU A 228 -1.55 5.71 9.33
C LEU A 228 -1.03 5.16 10.67
N ALA A 229 0.21 4.63 10.71
CA ALA A 229 0.84 4.17 11.95
C ALA A 229 1.02 5.30 12.96
N GLU A 230 1.41 6.50 12.50
CA GLU A 230 1.46 7.71 13.34
C GLU A 230 0.08 8.05 13.93
N VAL A 231 -0.97 8.05 13.09
CA VAL A 231 -2.35 8.37 13.49
C VAL A 231 -2.83 7.50 14.65
N VAL A 232 -2.51 6.22 14.61
CA VAL A 232 -2.99 5.26 15.61
C VAL A 232 -1.99 5.02 16.74
N ASP A 233 -0.93 5.82 16.84
CA ASP A 233 0.17 5.65 17.79
C ASP A 233 0.72 4.21 17.79
N ALA A 234 0.98 3.64 16.61
CA ALA A 234 1.51 2.30 16.49
C ALA A 234 2.92 2.20 17.09
N ASP A 235 3.20 1.13 17.80
CA ASP A 235 4.55 0.83 18.29
C ASP A 235 5.31 -0.12 17.36
N THR A 236 4.58 -0.84 16.49
CA THR A 236 5.15 -1.81 15.55
C THR A 236 4.54 -1.63 14.16
N PHE A 237 5.39 -1.52 13.15
CA PHE A 237 5.00 -1.45 11.74
C PHE A 237 5.49 -2.69 11.00
N LEU A 238 4.56 -3.51 10.50
CA LEU A 238 4.84 -4.76 9.80
C LEU A 238 4.43 -4.64 8.33
N ILE A 239 5.41 -4.69 7.44
CA ILE A 239 5.19 -4.72 5.99
C ILE A 239 5.28 -6.17 5.51
N LEU A 240 4.17 -6.69 5.00
CA LEU A 240 4.08 -8.02 4.40
C LEU A 240 4.23 -7.93 2.88
N THR A 241 5.20 -8.66 2.36
CA THR A 241 5.58 -8.65 0.94
C THR A 241 5.83 -10.08 0.45
N ASP A 242 6.42 -10.25 -0.73
CA ASP A 242 6.71 -11.54 -1.38
C ASP A 242 8.07 -12.14 -1.00
N VAL A 243 8.85 -11.44 -0.20
CA VAL A 243 10.17 -11.92 0.26
C VAL A 243 10.26 -11.92 1.77
N GLU A 244 10.97 -12.90 2.32
CA GLU A 244 11.14 -13.04 3.77
C GLU A 244 12.01 -11.93 4.35
N LYS A 245 13.04 -11.50 3.63
CA LYS A 245 13.96 -10.43 4.06
C LYS A 245 14.31 -9.50 2.92
N ALA A 246 14.61 -8.26 3.25
CA ALA A 246 15.27 -7.34 2.32
C ALA A 246 16.70 -7.84 2.03
N LYS A 247 17.25 -7.43 0.89
CA LYS A 247 18.60 -7.81 0.46
C LYS A 247 19.43 -6.60 0.09
N LEU A 248 20.70 -6.62 0.48
CA LEU A 248 21.71 -5.72 -0.05
C LEU A 248 22.18 -6.25 -1.41
N ASN A 249 22.58 -5.34 -2.31
CA ASN A 249 23.15 -5.70 -3.61
C ASN A 249 22.27 -6.67 -4.43
N PHE A 250 20.96 -6.51 -4.36
CA PHE A 250 19.99 -7.41 -5.00
C PHE A 250 20.34 -7.66 -6.48
N GLY A 251 20.41 -8.95 -6.85
CA GLY A 251 20.74 -9.41 -8.21
C GLY A 251 22.23 -9.35 -8.55
N LYS A 252 23.12 -9.08 -7.58
CA LYS A 252 24.59 -9.06 -7.75
C LYS A 252 25.24 -10.28 -7.10
N PRO A 253 26.49 -10.64 -7.47
CA PRO A 253 27.20 -11.80 -6.89
C PRO A 253 27.42 -11.70 -5.37
N ASN A 254 27.42 -10.50 -4.82
CA ASN A 254 27.55 -10.20 -3.39
C ASN A 254 26.20 -9.85 -2.73
N GLU A 255 25.12 -10.46 -3.21
CA GLU A 255 23.80 -10.33 -2.60
C GLU A 255 23.80 -10.89 -1.17
N GLU A 256 23.25 -10.15 -0.22
CA GLU A 256 23.22 -10.52 1.19
C GLU A 256 21.83 -10.20 1.80
N GLU A 257 21.30 -11.12 2.59
CA GLU A 257 20.05 -10.90 3.33
C GLU A 257 20.24 -9.98 4.52
N VAL A 258 19.30 -9.06 4.69
CA VAL A 258 19.27 -8.12 5.82
C VAL A 258 18.40 -8.71 6.94
N GLY A 259 19.03 -9.08 8.04
CA GLY A 259 18.35 -9.55 9.25
C GLY A 259 17.95 -8.40 10.20
N LYS A 260 18.53 -8.38 11.40
CA LYS A 260 18.32 -7.31 12.38
C LYS A 260 19.33 -6.19 12.15
N ILE A 261 18.83 -4.97 12.00
CA ILE A 261 19.66 -3.77 11.79
C ILE A 261 19.10 -2.60 12.61
N THR A 262 19.96 -1.63 12.87
CA THR A 262 19.57 -0.36 13.48
C THR A 262 19.01 0.62 12.44
N LEU A 263 18.28 1.64 12.90
CA LEU A 263 17.84 2.77 12.08
C LEU A 263 19.01 3.43 11.33
N ALA A 264 20.15 3.61 12.01
CA ALA A 264 21.35 4.17 11.40
C ALA A 264 21.88 3.33 10.23
N GLN A 265 21.89 1.99 10.37
CA GLN A 265 22.27 1.08 9.28
C GLN A 265 21.27 1.11 8.13
N ALA A 266 19.96 1.13 8.42
CA ALA A 266 18.93 1.24 7.40
C ALA A 266 19.08 2.52 6.56
N LYS A 267 19.32 3.66 7.21
CA LYS A 267 19.62 4.94 6.54
C LYS A 267 20.86 4.86 5.67
N LYS A 268 21.94 4.28 6.19
CA LYS A 268 23.20 4.10 5.46
C LYS A 268 22.97 3.27 4.19
N TYR A 269 22.37 2.08 4.31
CA TYR A 269 22.11 1.20 3.17
C TYR A 269 21.16 1.82 2.14
N SER A 270 20.18 2.61 2.59
CA SER A 270 19.29 3.36 1.71
C SER A 270 20.05 4.45 0.93
N ALA A 271 20.91 5.20 1.59
CA ALA A 271 21.74 6.24 0.95
C ALA A 271 22.78 5.66 -0.03
N GLU A 272 23.31 4.47 0.24
CA GLU A 272 24.21 3.72 -0.64
C GLU A 272 23.48 3.08 -1.85
N GLY A 273 22.14 3.20 -1.94
CA GLY A 273 21.35 2.72 -3.08
C GLY A 273 21.17 1.21 -3.14
N HIS A 274 21.26 0.51 -2.00
CA HIS A 274 21.08 -0.95 -1.96
C HIS A 274 19.66 -1.40 -2.28
N PHE A 275 18.64 -0.55 -2.06
CA PHE A 275 17.23 -0.91 -2.22
C PHE A 275 16.62 -0.32 -3.48
N LEU A 276 16.03 -1.16 -4.33
CA LEU A 276 15.43 -0.75 -5.60
C LEU A 276 14.29 0.26 -5.40
N ALA A 277 14.36 1.38 -6.10
CA ALA A 277 13.46 2.53 -5.95
C ALA A 277 11.96 2.18 -6.14
N GLY A 278 11.62 1.26 -7.03
CA GLY A 278 10.22 0.88 -7.32
C GLY A 278 9.69 -0.31 -6.51
N SER A 279 10.48 -0.89 -5.60
CA SER A 279 10.12 -2.13 -4.89
C SER A 279 10.45 -2.05 -3.40
N MET A 280 11.68 -2.38 -3.00
CA MET A 280 12.11 -2.42 -1.60
C MET A 280 12.39 -1.02 -1.03
N GLY A 281 12.82 -0.07 -1.85
CA GLY A 281 13.17 1.30 -1.45
C GLY A 281 12.03 2.00 -0.69
N PRO A 282 10.80 2.08 -1.23
CA PRO A 282 9.66 2.69 -0.52
C PRO A 282 9.37 2.03 0.83
N LYS A 283 9.49 0.69 0.94
CA LYS A 283 9.28 -0.05 2.19
C LYS A 283 10.29 0.32 3.27
N VAL A 284 11.58 0.33 2.90
CA VAL A 284 12.65 0.72 3.83
C VAL A 284 12.52 2.20 4.21
N ARG A 285 12.17 3.09 3.26
CA ARG A 285 11.91 4.50 3.53
C ARG A 285 10.76 4.68 4.53
N ALA A 286 9.65 3.95 4.36
CA ALA A 286 8.52 3.98 5.29
C ALA A 286 8.94 3.48 6.70
N CYS A 287 9.72 2.39 6.78
CA CYS A 287 10.27 1.91 8.04
C CYS A 287 11.17 2.94 8.74
N ILE A 288 12.05 3.61 7.98
CA ILE A 288 12.92 4.67 8.50
C ILE A 288 12.08 5.81 9.07
N ARG A 289 11.12 6.33 8.32
CA ARG A 289 10.24 7.44 8.77
C ARG A 289 9.46 7.07 10.01
N PHE A 290 8.89 5.86 10.05
CA PHE A 290 8.16 5.35 11.21
C PHE A 290 9.03 5.36 12.48
N LEU A 291 10.29 4.93 12.39
CA LEU A 291 11.21 4.91 13.53
C LEU A 291 11.70 6.31 13.91
N GLU A 292 11.87 7.21 12.94
CA GLU A 292 12.21 8.63 13.19
C GLU A 292 11.07 9.36 13.89
N TRP A 293 9.82 9.03 13.56
CA TRP A 293 8.65 9.56 14.26
C TRP A 293 8.56 9.10 15.73
N GLY A 294 9.09 7.94 16.07
CA GLY A 294 9.08 7.41 17.43
C GLY A 294 8.52 6.00 17.60
N GLY A 295 8.23 5.33 16.48
CA GLY A 295 7.91 3.90 16.47
C GLY A 295 9.05 3.06 17.07
N LYS A 296 8.71 1.90 17.63
CA LYS A 296 9.71 1.06 18.33
C LYS A 296 10.38 0.05 17.41
N LYS A 297 9.62 -0.53 16.48
CA LYS A 297 10.10 -1.60 15.62
C LYS A 297 9.38 -1.60 14.28
N ALA A 298 10.15 -1.64 13.19
CA ALA A 298 9.63 -1.87 11.84
C ALA A 298 10.13 -3.22 11.32
N ILE A 299 9.27 -3.95 10.62
CA ILE A 299 9.55 -5.30 10.13
C ILE A 299 9.13 -5.40 8.68
N ILE A 300 9.97 -6.01 7.84
CA ILE A 300 9.64 -6.41 6.47
C ILE A 300 9.78 -7.93 6.39
N THR A 301 8.71 -8.64 5.97
CA THR A 301 8.75 -10.09 5.83
C THR A 301 7.69 -10.61 4.85
N SER A 302 7.69 -11.91 4.58
CA SER A 302 6.63 -12.57 3.81
C SER A 302 5.40 -12.86 4.68
N LEU A 303 4.26 -13.05 4.01
CA LEU A 303 2.97 -13.24 4.68
C LEU A 303 2.98 -14.46 5.62
N ASP A 304 3.53 -15.59 5.18
CA ASP A 304 3.63 -16.85 5.92
C ASP A 304 4.57 -16.77 7.14
N LYS A 305 5.48 -15.79 7.14
CA LYS A 305 6.46 -15.54 8.20
C LYS A 305 6.03 -14.43 9.20
N ALA A 306 4.86 -13.86 9.05
CA ALA A 306 4.40 -12.72 9.85
C ALA A 306 4.50 -12.96 11.37
N VAL A 307 3.99 -14.10 11.85
CA VAL A 307 4.02 -14.44 13.29
C VAL A 307 5.45 -14.69 13.80
N GLU A 308 6.27 -15.38 13.01
CA GLU A 308 7.67 -15.64 13.37
C GLU A 308 8.46 -14.32 13.44
N ALA A 309 8.23 -13.42 12.50
CA ALA A 309 8.88 -12.12 12.44
C ALA A 309 8.45 -11.19 13.60
N LEU A 310 7.19 -11.18 13.99
CA LEU A 310 6.72 -10.46 15.19
C LEU A 310 7.42 -10.95 16.46
N ASN A 311 7.71 -12.25 16.54
CA ASN A 311 8.47 -12.88 17.65
C ASN A 311 9.99 -12.67 17.51
N GLY A 312 10.48 -11.94 16.54
CA GLY A 312 11.90 -11.64 16.34
C GLY A 312 12.76 -12.80 15.80
N LYS A 313 12.11 -13.83 15.22
CA LYS A 313 12.80 -15.06 14.73
C LYS A 313 13.26 -14.93 13.27
N THR A 314 12.60 -14.11 12.46
CA THR A 314 12.90 -13.90 11.06
C THR A 314 12.51 -12.50 10.57
N GLY A 315 12.61 -12.24 9.25
CA GLY A 315 12.33 -10.95 8.62
C GLY A 315 13.47 -9.96 8.74
N THR A 316 13.41 -8.89 7.98
CA THR A 316 14.25 -7.71 8.20
C THR A 316 13.62 -6.89 9.32
N GLN A 317 14.33 -6.77 10.44
CA GLN A 317 13.87 -6.03 11.61
C GLN A 317 14.73 -4.78 11.80
N ILE A 318 14.08 -3.63 11.87
CA ILE A 318 14.72 -2.33 12.04
C ILE A 318 14.25 -1.76 13.38
N THR A 319 15.21 -1.37 14.22
CA THR A 319 14.96 -0.74 15.53
C THR A 319 15.74 0.56 15.69
N ALA A 320 15.34 1.39 16.63
CA ALA A 320 16.06 2.63 16.94
C ALA A 320 17.52 2.40 17.32
#